data_c6f62e80b043b38d2951e135fd41e881
#
_entry.id   c6f62e80b043b38d2951e135fd41e881
#
_cell.length_a   1.000
_cell.length_b   1.000
_cell.length_c   1.000
_cell.angle_alpha   90.00
_cell.angle_beta   90.00
_cell.angle_gamma   90.00
#
_symmetry.space_group_name_H-M   'P 1'
#
loop_
_entity.id
_entity.type
_entity.pdbx_description
1 polymer ?
#
loop_
_entity_poly.entity_id
_entity_poly.type
_entity_poly.pdbx_seq_one_letter_code
_entity_poly.pdbx_strand_id
1 'polypeptide(L)'
;MSAALKTYAALVVMHGALCCGPARADWRDDIGTFRIGIVAEPGAGNTVPGLALLTQSFTNALGMKVEFVVARDYAALIEAQANARIEYAIYSATAYATALQRCGCVEPLVAPVDSDGAVGIRSVLLTRDGKLSGLAAMETHRIAMPPPDSVGGSLLPLMELAAEHAEIAEDAPFLIRADTASAAETMLVDGHADATFGWVRAAADGQPLLSGGTQARLEAAGLSPSALQVVWMSSLLRYGPHAVRSDLDPEARRRLTVFLTNLKSTTPDLYDLLESKHSGGFLTVAPKDYATAQAIVRLVSADGGRQ
;
A
#
# COMPACT_ATOMS: atom_id res chain seq x y z
N MET A 1 -5.92 18.82 -98.31
CA MET A 1 -6.61 17.87 -97.46
C MET A 1 -5.91 17.94 -96.09
N SER A 2 -6.45 18.75 -95.16
CA SER A 2 -5.85 18.97 -93.82
C SER A 2 -6.72 18.33 -92.78
N ALA A 3 -6.17 17.42 -92.00
CA ALA A 3 -6.82 16.81 -90.86
C ALA A 3 -6.40 17.57 -89.58
N ALA A 4 -7.42 18.19 -88.90
CA ALA A 4 -7.22 18.89 -87.65
C ALA A 4 -7.22 17.90 -86.51
N LEU A 5 -6.19 17.88 -85.69
CA LEU A 5 -6.05 17.08 -84.51
C LEU A 5 -6.58 17.88 -83.30
N LYS A 6 -7.69 17.44 -82.70
CA LYS A 6 -8.26 18.04 -81.47
C LYS A 6 -7.63 17.40 -80.25
N THR A 7 -6.84 18.15 -79.50
CA THR A 7 -6.28 17.74 -78.20
C THR A 7 -7.28 18.01 -77.09
N TYR A 8 -7.74 16.97 -76.42
CA TYR A 8 -8.55 17.08 -75.17
C TYR A 8 -7.61 17.10 -73.98
N ALA A 9 -7.57 18.23 -73.30
CA ALA A 9 -6.91 18.32 -71.98
C ALA A 9 -7.84 17.76 -70.89
N ALA A 10 -7.47 16.64 -70.29
CA ALA A 10 -8.17 16.09 -69.12
C ALA A 10 -7.68 16.78 -67.86
N LEU A 11 -8.57 17.55 -67.21
CA LEU A 11 -8.32 18.19 -65.92
C LEU A 11 -8.54 17.12 -64.80
N VAL A 12 -7.46 16.60 -64.22
CA VAL A 12 -7.51 15.70 -63.07
C VAL A 12 -7.69 16.55 -61.80
N VAL A 13 -8.89 16.60 -61.26
CA VAL A 13 -9.17 17.23 -59.97
C VAL A 13 -8.80 16.22 -58.89
N MET A 14 -7.64 16.43 -58.26
CA MET A 14 -7.16 15.64 -57.13
C MET A 14 -7.89 16.08 -55.87
N HIS A 15 -8.96 15.33 -55.47
CA HIS A 15 -9.65 15.51 -54.19
C HIS A 15 -8.74 15.00 -53.07
N GLY A 16 -8.05 15.90 -52.37
CA GLY A 16 -7.39 15.61 -51.10
C GLY A 16 -8.44 15.34 -50.03
N ALA A 17 -8.71 14.07 -49.73
CA ALA A 17 -9.48 13.71 -48.58
C ALA A 17 -8.67 14.07 -47.33
N LEU A 18 -9.01 15.21 -46.67
CA LEU A 18 -8.59 15.48 -45.29
C LEU A 18 -9.22 14.38 -44.40
N CYS A 19 -8.40 13.41 -44.02
CA CYS A 19 -8.75 12.49 -42.94
C CYS A 19 -8.79 13.29 -41.61
N CYS A 20 -9.89 13.99 -41.34
CA CYS A 20 -10.25 14.40 -39.98
C CYS A 20 -10.63 13.10 -39.22
N GLY A 21 -9.64 12.42 -38.65
CA GLY A 21 -9.91 11.45 -37.59
C GLY A 21 -10.69 12.17 -36.48
N PRO A 22 -11.64 11.48 -35.79
CA PRO A 22 -12.32 12.10 -34.67
C PRO A 22 -11.27 12.58 -33.66
N ALA A 23 -11.26 13.89 -33.38
CA ALA A 23 -10.46 14.44 -32.29
C ALA A 23 -10.93 13.70 -31.02
N ARG A 24 -10.04 12.87 -30.47
CA ARG A 24 -10.32 12.21 -29.20
C ARG A 24 -10.44 13.33 -28.18
N ALA A 25 -11.59 13.39 -27.48
CA ALA A 25 -11.77 14.36 -26.41
C ALA A 25 -10.58 14.23 -25.44
N ASP A 26 -10.04 15.35 -24.99
CA ASP A 26 -8.97 15.31 -23.99
C ASP A 26 -9.57 14.73 -22.71
N TRP A 27 -8.95 13.66 -22.17
CA TRP A 27 -9.38 13.01 -20.93
C TRP A 27 -9.55 14.02 -19.77
N ARG A 28 -8.89 15.18 -19.85
CA ARG A 28 -9.01 16.26 -18.85
C ARG A 28 -10.37 16.90 -18.88
N ASP A 29 -10.96 17.04 -20.07
CA ASP A 29 -12.30 17.62 -20.25
C ASP A 29 -13.36 16.66 -19.68
N ASP A 30 -13.16 15.35 -19.84
CA ASP A 30 -14.05 14.32 -19.29
C ASP A 30 -14.02 14.29 -17.75
N ILE A 31 -12.85 14.48 -17.13
CA ILE A 31 -12.69 14.50 -15.66
C ILE A 31 -13.04 15.88 -15.07
N GLY A 32 -12.69 16.97 -15.75
CA GLY A 32 -12.89 18.36 -15.32
C GLY A 32 -12.04 18.78 -14.11
N THR A 33 -12.22 18.15 -12.95
CA THR A 33 -11.39 18.35 -11.76
C THR A 33 -10.92 17.02 -11.23
N PHE A 34 -9.61 16.82 -11.15
CA PHE A 34 -8.98 15.61 -10.63
C PHE A 34 -8.94 15.66 -9.09
N ARG A 35 -9.62 14.75 -8.43
CA ARG A 35 -9.74 14.71 -6.97
C ARG A 35 -8.86 13.63 -6.38
N ILE A 36 -8.04 14.03 -5.40
CA ILE A 36 -7.12 13.17 -4.66
C ILE A 36 -7.65 13.02 -3.24
N GLY A 37 -7.95 11.79 -2.85
CA GLY A 37 -8.38 11.45 -1.50
C GLY A 37 -7.20 11.10 -0.59
N ILE A 38 -7.21 11.65 0.63
CA ILE A 38 -6.21 11.37 1.66
C ILE A 38 -6.89 11.33 3.03
N VAL A 39 -6.36 10.51 3.94
CA VAL A 39 -6.76 10.53 5.36
C VAL A 39 -5.74 11.37 6.12
N ALA A 40 -6.21 12.33 6.91
CA ALA A 40 -5.32 13.11 7.77
C ALA A 40 -4.72 12.22 8.88
N GLU A 41 -3.50 12.57 9.31
CA GLU A 41 -2.87 11.90 10.45
C GLU A 41 -3.72 12.06 11.73
N PRO A 42 -3.78 11.03 12.58
CA PRO A 42 -4.49 11.12 13.85
C PRO A 42 -4.03 12.33 14.68
N GLY A 43 -4.99 13.13 15.15
CA GLY A 43 -4.69 14.32 15.94
C GLY A 43 -4.40 15.60 15.14
N ALA A 44 -4.31 15.52 13.80
CA ALA A 44 -4.04 16.68 12.93
C ALA A 44 -5.28 17.56 12.66
N GLY A 45 -6.44 17.26 13.23
CA GLY A 45 -7.65 18.07 13.05
C GLY A 45 -8.12 18.20 11.60
N ASN A 46 -8.00 17.15 10.80
CA ASN A 46 -8.27 17.11 9.36
C ASN A 46 -7.37 18.03 8.54
N THR A 47 -6.24 18.46 9.05
CA THR A 47 -5.27 19.27 8.31
C THR A 47 -4.19 18.38 7.70
N VAL A 48 -3.77 18.70 6.49
CA VAL A 48 -2.67 18.05 5.78
C VAL A 48 -1.59 19.11 5.53
N PRO A 49 -0.39 18.95 6.11
CA PRO A 49 0.70 19.89 5.89
C PRO A 49 1.03 20.06 4.39
N GLY A 50 1.32 21.28 3.97
CA GLY A 50 1.76 21.55 2.60
C GLY A 50 0.70 21.29 1.50
N LEU A 51 -0.58 21.18 1.84
CA LEU A 51 -1.67 20.86 0.91
C LEU A 51 -1.70 21.75 -0.34
N ALA A 52 -1.45 23.06 -0.18
CA ALA A 52 -1.40 23.98 -1.32
C ALA A 52 -0.25 23.66 -2.29
N LEU A 53 0.93 23.34 -1.77
CA LEU A 53 2.09 22.95 -2.56
C LEU A 53 1.86 21.60 -3.27
N LEU A 54 1.29 20.62 -2.57
CA LEU A 54 0.88 19.35 -3.16
C LEU A 54 -0.12 19.57 -4.30
N THR A 55 -1.19 20.36 -4.06
CA THR A 55 -2.21 20.67 -5.07
C THR A 55 -1.58 21.29 -6.32
N GLN A 56 -0.70 22.29 -6.16
CA GLN A 56 -0.02 22.94 -7.27
C GLN A 56 0.85 21.96 -8.07
N SER A 57 1.56 21.06 -7.37
CA SER A 57 2.49 20.11 -7.98
C SER A 57 1.75 19.04 -8.79
N PHE A 58 0.66 18.48 -8.27
CA PHE A 58 -0.20 17.55 -9.00
C PHE A 58 -0.90 18.26 -10.18
N THR A 59 -1.34 19.53 -10.02
CA THR A 59 -1.89 20.36 -11.10
C THR A 59 -0.88 20.49 -12.25
N ASN A 60 0.38 20.77 -11.94
CA ASN A 60 1.44 20.88 -12.95
C ASN A 60 1.72 19.53 -13.63
N ALA A 61 1.78 18.44 -12.86
CA ALA A 61 2.04 17.10 -13.38
C ALA A 61 0.95 16.61 -14.34
N LEU A 62 -0.32 16.84 -13.99
CA LEU A 62 -1.47 16.41 -14.78
C LEU A 62 -1.86 17.42 -15.87
N GLY A 63 -1.53 18.70 -15.71
CA GLY A 63 -1.93 19.78 -16.60
C GLY A 63 -3.44 20.10 -16.52
N MET A 64 -4.05 19.90 -15.35
CA MET A 64 -5.47 20.17 -15.10
C MET A 64 -5.71 20.56 -13.64
N LYS A 65 -6.90 21.05 -13.32
CA LYS A 65 -7.30 21.40 -11.96
C LYS A 65 -7.27 20.16 -11.06
N VAL A 66 -6.61 20.28 -9.90
CA VAL A 66 -6.54 19.25 -8.87
C VAL A 66 -7.14 19.77 -7.56
N GLU A 67 -7.85 18.92 -6.86
CA GLU A 67 -8.39 19.18 -5.52
C GLU A 67 -8.05 18.00 -4.59
N PHE A 68 -7.66 18.30 -3.35
CA PHE A 68 -7.52 17.29 -2.31
C PHE A 68 -8.79 17.18 -1.48
N VAL A 69 -9.24 15.95 -1.27
CA VAL A 69 -10.38 15.61 -0.43
C VAL A 69 -9.85 14.90 0.82
N VAL A 70 -9.90 15.57 1.96
CA VAL A 70 -9.47 15.00 3.23
C VAL A 70 -10.62 14.18 3.81
N ALA A 71 -10.46 12.87 3.80
CA ALA A 71 -11.42 11.94 4.40
C ALA A 71 -11.15 11.80 5.90
N ARG A 72 -12.21 11.63 6.69
CA ARG A 72 -12.10 11.43 8.15
C ARG A 72 -11.43 10.11 8.54
N ASP A 73 -11.57 9.09 7.69
CA ASP A 73 -11.06 7.74 7.90
C ASP A 73 -10.97 6.98 6.56
N TYR A 74 -10.37 5.80 6.58
CA TYR A 74 -10.27 4.94 5.40
C TYR A 74 -11.63 4.45 4.89
N ALA A 75 -12.64 4.26 5.75
CA ALA A 75 -13.97 3.87 5.29
C ALA A 75 -14.60 4.95 4.42
N ALA A 76 -14.53 6.21 4.83
CA ALA A 76 -14.98 7.35 4.04
C ALA A 76 -14.19 7.51 2.73
N LEU A 77 -12.87 7.27 2.76
CA LEU A 77 -12.00 7.31 1.58
C LEU A 77 -12.37 6.22 0.56
N ILE A 78 -12.58 4.99 1.02
CA ILE A 78 -13.01 3.85 0.20
C ILE A 78 -14.36 4.14 -0.47
N GLU A 79 -15.34 4.62 0.30
CA GLU A 79 -16.66 4.99 -0.25
C GLU A 79 -16.57 6.14 -1.25
N ALA A 80 -15.68 7.10 -1.05
CA ALA A 80 -15.48 8.18 -2.01
C ALA A 80 -14.94 7.68 -3.36
N GLN A 81 -13.95 6.76 -3.34
CA GLN A 81 -13.38 6.21 -4.58
C GLN A 81 -14.33 5.21 -5.25
N ALA A 82 -15.00 4.34 -4.49
CA ALA A 82 -15.97 3.39 -5.01
C ALA A 82 -17.15 4.08 -5.72
N ASN A 83 -17.57 5.27 -5.24
CA ASN A 83 -18.62 6.07 -5.84
C ASN A 83 -18.11 7.12 -6.85
N ALA A 84 -16.90 6.97 -7.37
CA ALA A 84 -16.30 7.86 -8.36
C ALA A 84 -16.28 9.36 -7.95
N ARG A 85 -16.18 9.64 -6.65
CA ARG A 85 -16.04 11.01 -6.13
C ARG A 85 -14.60 11.49 -6.05
N ILE A 86 -13.65 10.57 -6.15
CA ILE A 86 -12.21 10.82 -6.23
C ILE A 86 -11.59 9.87 -7.26
N GLU A 87 -10.60 10.33 -7.99
CA GLU A 87 -9.89 9.59 -9.03
C GLU A 87 -8.67 8.83 -8.46
N TYR A 88 -8.09 9.35 -7.39
CA TYR A 88 -6.86 8.85 -6.79
C TYR A 88 -6.97 8.87 -5.26
N ALA A 89 -6.38 7.87 -4.60
CA ALA A 89 -6.36 7.77 -3.14
C ALA A 89 -5.03 7.23 -2.62
N ILE A 90 -4.65 7.66 -1.40
CA ILE A 90 -3.50 7.16 -0.66
C ILE A 90 -4.02 6.22 0.42
N TYR A 91 -3.66 4.94 0.32
CA TYR A 91 -4.19 3.88 1.17
C TYR A 91 -3.13 3.23 2.06
N SER A 92 -3.57 2.66 3.19
CA SER A 92 -2.85 1.53 3.79
C SER A 92 -3.04 0.27 2.95
N ALA A 93 -2.21 -0.76 3.14
CA ALA A 93 -2.32 -2.01 2.38
C ALA A 93 -3.69 -2.68 2.55
N THR A 94 -4.19 -2.75 3.79
CA THR A 94 -5.51 -3.33 4.10
C THR A 94 -6.66 -2.46 3.62
N ALA A 95 -6.55 -1.13 3.70
CA ALA A 95 -7.55 -0.22 3.15
C ALA A 95 -7.66 -0.33 1.62
N TYR A 96 -6.53 -0.46 0.90
CA TYR A 96 -6.54 -0.75 -0.52
C TYR A 96 -7.22 -2.10 -0.84
N ALA A 97 -6.88 -3.15 -0.09
CA ALA A 97 -7.49 -4.46 -0.26
C ALA A 97 -9.01 -4.43 -0.01
N THR A 98 -9.46 -3.65 0.99
CA THR A 98 -10.88 -3.42 1.27
C THR A 98 -11.56 -2.66 0.13
N ALA A 99 -10.93 -1.61 -0.41
CA ALA A 99 -11.44 -0.88 -1.57
C ALA A 99 -11.59 -1.79 -2.80
N LEU A 100 -10.58 -2.62 -3.07
CA LEU A 100 -10.61 -3.59 -4.16
C LEU A 100 -11.74 -4.61 -3.97
N GLN A 101 -11.92 -5.14 -2.76
CA GLN A 101 -13.02 -6.05 -2.44
C GLN A 101 -14.40 -5.38 -2.58
N ARG A 102 -14.50 -4.11 -2.21
CA ARG A 102 -15.74 -3.32 -2.22
C ARG A 102 -16.28 -3.07 -3.63
N CYS A 103 -15.42 -2.73 -4.57
CA CYS A 103 -15.85 -2.31 -5.91
C CYS A 103 -15.11 -2.98 -7.08
N GLY A 104 -13.95 -3.60 -6.88
CA GLY A 104 -13.11 -4.05 -7.98
C GLY A 104 -12.63 -2.93 -8.91
N CYS A 105 -12.81 -1.67 -8.50
CA CYS A 105 -12.66 -0.49 -9.34
C CYS A 105 -11.37 0.32 -9.07
N VAL A 106 -10.42 -0.25 -8.33
CA VAL A 106 -9.16 0.42 -7.95
C VAL A 106 -7.94 -0.37 -8.42
N GLU A 107 -6.91 0.34 -8.84
CA GLU A 107 -5.61 -0.22 -9.22
C GLU A 107 -4.48 0.53 -8.52
N PRO A 108 -3.46 -0.18 -7.99
CA PRO A 108 -2.32 0.47 -7.37
C PRO A 108 -1.38 0.99 -8.46
N LEU A 109 -0.80 2.17 -8.26
CA LEU A 109 0.22 2.74 -9.17
C LEU A 109 1.62 2.57 -8.62
N VAL A 110 1.83 3.12 -7.43
CA VAL A 110 3.11 3.13 -6.74
C VAL A 110 2.91 2.87 -5.26
N ALA A 111 3.95 2.39 -4.59
CA ALA A 111 4.03 2.31 -3.14
C ALA A 111 5.37 2.87 -2.67
N PRO A 112 5.43 3.41 -1.44
CA PRO A 112 6.67 3.93 -0.89
C PRO A 112 7.68 2.82 -0.61
N VAL A 113 8.94 3.22 -0.51
CA VAL A 113 10.06 2.39 -0.10
C VAL A 113 10.87 3.14 0.95
N ASP A 114 11.45 2.44 1.92
CA ASP A 114 12.36 3.03 2.88
C ASP A 114 13.75 3.26 2.26
N SER A 115 14.56 4.14 2.87
CA SER A 115 15.91 4.44 2.40
C SER A 115 16.87 3.25 2.42
N ASP A 116 16.57 2.21 3.21
CA ASP A 116 17.31 0.95 3.25
C ASP A 116 16.74 -0.14 2.32
N GLY A 117 15.76 0.21 1.49
CA GLY A 117 15.15 -0.68 0.51
C GLY A 117 13.98 -1.50 1.01
N ALA A 118 13.48 -1.29 2.24
CA ALA A 118 12.27 -1.95 2.71
C ALA A 118 11.05 -1.49 1.90
N VAL A 119 10.21 -2.44 1.51
CA VAL A 119 8.98 -2.20 0.75
C VAL A 119 7.72 -2.64 1.51
N GLY A 120 7.89 -3.12 2.73
CA GLY A 120 6.82 -3.64 3.56
C GLY A 120 7.35 -4.30 4.82
N ILE A 121 6.49 -5.08 5.45
CA ILE A 121 6.79 -5.83 6.66
C ILE A 121 6.52 -7.32 6.51
N ARG A 122 7.17 -8.12 7.34
CA ARG A 122 6.81 -9.52 7.61
C ARG A 122 6.54 -9.67 9.10
N SER A 123 5.51 -10.41 9.44
CA SER A 123 5.31 -10.83 10.82
C SER A 123 6.35 -11.86 11.21
N VAL A 124 6.75 -11.85 12.47
CA VAL A 124 7.73 -12.79 13.01
C VAL A 124 7.25 -13.32 14.36
N LEU A 125 7.58 -14.56 14.66
CA LEU A 125 7.58 -15.10 16.00
C LEU A 125 9.02 -15.12 16.50
N LEU A 126 9.32 -14.30 17.48
CA LEU A 126 10.65 -14.15 18.07
C LEU A 126 10.70 -14.83 19.43
N THR A 127 11.71 -15.66 19.67
CA THR A 127 12.01 -16.25 20.97
C THR A 127 13.33 -15.72 21.53
N ARG A 128 13.47 -15.81 22.84
CA ARG A 128 14.69 -15.46 23.55
C ARG A 128 15.39 -16.73 24.06
N ASP A 129 16.73 -16.78 23.92
CA ASP A 129 17.60 -17.84 24.44
C ASP A 129 17.21 -19.26 23.95
N GLY A 130 16.61 -19.36 22.77
CA GLY A 130 16.18 -20.63 22.17
C GLY A 130 15.06 -21.34 22.92
N LYS A 131 14.31 -20.65 23.78
CA LYS A 131 13.24 -21.27 24.59
C LYS A 131 12.17 -21.94 23.74
N LEU A 132 11.77 -21.33 22.61
CA LEU A 132 10.83 -21.91 21.66
C LEU A 132 11.58 -22.50 20.47
N SER A 133 11.53 -23.82 20.31
CA SER A 133 12.27 -24.53 19.25
C SER A 133 11.56 -24.54 17.88
N GLY A 134 10.27 -24.22 17.81
CA GLY A 134 9.47 -24.21 16.59
C GLY A 134 7.98 -24.07 16.88
N LEU A 135 7.16 -23.90 15.83
CA LEU A 135 5.72 -23.74 15.96
C LEU A 135 5.04 -24.87 16.72
N ALA A 136 5.48 -26.11 16.53
CA ALA A 136 4.91 -27.29 17.21
C ALA A 136 5.05 -27.25 18.74
N ALA A 137 5.97 -26.43 19.27
CA ALA A 137 6.19 -26.30 20.71
C ALA A 137 5.38 -25.16 21.36
N MET A 138 4.64 -24.36 20.56
CA MET A 138 3.97 -23.15 21.05
C MET A 138 3.03 -23.43 22.23
N GLU A 139 2.25 -24.51 22.17
CA GLU A 139 1.23 -24.82 23.17
C GLU A 139 1.79 -25.07 24.59
N THR A 140 3.07 -25.35 24.70
CA THR A 140 3.77 -25.60 25.98
C THR A 140 4.55 -24.38 26.49
N HIS A 141 4.44 -23.23 25.80
CA HIS A 141 5.18 -22.01 26.09
C HIS A 141 4.22 -20.83 26.24
N ARG A 142 4.71 -19.76 26.84
CA ARG A 142 3.98 -18.51 26.97
C ARG A 142 4.29 -17.60 25.79
N ILE A 143 3.31 -17.32 24.96
CA ILE A 143 3.48 -16.53 23.74
C ILE A 143 2.79 -15.18 23.93
N ALA A 144 3.55 -14.10 23.95
CA ALA A 144 2.99 -12.74 23.96
C ALA A 144 2.48 -12.37 22.57
N MET A 145 1.26 -11.83 22.52
CA MET A 145 0.65 -11.41 21.26
C MET A 145 0.12 -9.97 21.41
N PRO A 146 0.45 -9.07 20.47
CA PRO A 146 -0.10 -7.72 20.41
C PRO A 146 -1.63 -7.69 20.33
N PRO A 147 -2.28 -6.49 20.41
CA PRO A 147 -3.74 -6.37 20.33
C PRO A 147 -4.31 -7.00 19.05
N PRO A 148 -5.59 -7.45 19.08
CA PRO A 148 -6.21 -8.16 17.94
C PRO A 148 -6.22 -7.37 16.62
N ASP A 149 -6.28 -6.04 16.67
CA ASP A 149 -6.24 -5.13 15.54
C ASP A 149 -4.83 -4.84 14.99
N SER A 150 -3.79 -5.35 15.65
CA SER A 150 -2.42 -5.23 15.19
C SER A 150 -2.20 -6.06 13.91
N VAL A 151 -2.04 -5.39 12.77
CA VAL A 151 -1.89 -6.07 11.47
C VAL A 151 -0.67 -7.00 11.47
N GLY A 152 0.52 -6.48 11.82
CA GLY A 152 1.76 -7.26 11.81
C GLY A 152 1.97 -8.18 13.01
N GLY A 153 1.30 -7.90 14.15
CA GLY A 153 1.50 -8.67 15.39
C GLY A 153 0.41 -9.68 15.68
N SER A 154 -0.75 -9.58 15.03
CA SER A 154 -1.90 -10.45 15.28
C SER A 154 -2.61 -10.92 14.02
N LEU A 155 -3.14 -10.03 13.18
CA LEU A 155 -3.96 -10.42 12.03
C LEU A 155 -3.18 -11.24 11.00
N LEU A 156 -2.00 -10.78 10.62
CA LEU A 156 -1.17 -11.48 9.63
C LEU A 156 -0.65 -12.84 10.15
N PRO A 157 -0.11 -12.94 11.39
CA PRO A 157 0.26 -14.25 11.94
C PRO A 157 -0.91 -15.23 12.00
N LEU A 158 -2.04 -14.81 12.56
CA LEU A 158 -3.21 -15.71 12.70
C LEU A 158 -3.71 -16.20 11.35
N MET A 159 -3.78 -15.32 10.36
CA MET A 159 -4.22 -15.67 8.99
C MET A 159 -3.28 -16.71 8.35
N GLU A 160 -1.96 -16.49 8.42
CA GLU A 160 -1.03 -17.40 7.74
C GLU A 160 -0.84 -18.71 8.49
N LEU A 161 -0.80 -18.70 9.81
CA LEU A 161 -0.74 -19.93 10.61
C LEU A 161 -1.98 -20.80 10.40
N ALA A 162 -3.17 -20.20 10.30
CA ALA A 162 -4.38 -20.95 9.94
C ALA A 162 -4.28 -21.58 8.53
N ALA A 163 -3.71 -20.87 7.56
CA ALA A 163 -3.47 -21.40 6.22
C ALA A 163 -2.43 -22.52 6.19
N GLU A 164 -1.48 -22.55 7.13
CA GLU A 164 -0.48 -23.59 7.33
C GLU A 164 -0.97 -24.76 8.20
N HIS A 165 -2.27 -24.80 8.53
CA HIS A 165 -2.88 -25.80 9.44
C HIS A 165 -2.33 -25.76 10.88
N ALA A 166 -1.80 -24.62 11.29
CA ALA A 166 -1.39 -24.29 12.66
C ALA A 166 -2.34 -23.24 13.27
N GLU A 167 -3.64 -23.46 13.15
CA GLU A 167 -4.66 -22.54 13.63
C GLU A 167 -4.54 -22.32 15.14
N ILE A 168 -4.49 -21.04 15.53
CA ILE A 168 -4.42 -20.63 16.94
C ILE A 168 -5.78 -20.04 17.32
N ALA A 169 -6.44 -20.65 18.28
CA ALA A 169 -7.66 -20.08 18.85
C ALA A 169 -7.35 -18.76 19.58
N GLU A 170 -8.27 -17.80 19.48
CA GLU A 170 -8.07 -16.47 20.11
C GLU A 170 -7.92 -16.53 21.64
N ASP A 171 -8.54 -17.51 22.27
CA ASP A 171 -8.52 -17.80 23.71
C ASP A 171 -7.54 -18.91 24.10
N ALA A 172 -6.62 -19.27 23.19
CA ALA A 172 -5.62 -20.31 23.45
C ALA A 172 -4.86 -20.02 24.77
N PRO A 173 -4.79 -20.98 25.74
CA PRO A 173 -4.28 -20.71 27.07
C PRO A 173 -2.79 -20.36 27.11
N PHE A 174 -2.05 -20.66 26.06
CA PHE A 174 -0.63 -20.32 25.92
C PHE A 174 -0.41 -18.89 25.37
N LEU A 175 -1.46 -18.20 24.89
CA LEU A 175 -1.38 -16.83 24.43
C LEU A 175 -1.57 -15.85 25.59
N ILE A 176 -0.65 -14.90 25.70
CA ILE A 176 -0.78 -13.75 26.61
C ILE A 176 -1.06 -12.51 25.76
N ARG A 177 -2.29 -12.01 25.81
CA ARG A 177 -2.66 -10.79 25.09
C ARG A 177 -2.08 -9.58 25.78
N ALA A 178 -1.41 -8.73 25.01
CA ALA A 178 -0.86 -7.46 25.46
C ALA A 178 -1.69 -6.29 24.90
N ASP A 179 -1.80 -5.22 25.67
CA ASP A 179 -2.56 -4.02 25.29
C ASP A 179 -1.87 -3.21 24.17
N THR A 180 -0.57 -3.42 23.98
CA THR A 180 0.23 -2.76 22.92
C THR A 180 1.31 -3.70 22.42
N ALA A 181 1.84 -3.41 21.23
CA ALA A 181 3.01 -4.14 20.71
C ALA A 181 4.23 -4.00 21.62
N SER A 182 4.44 -2.81 22.21
CA SER A 182 5.53 -2.58 23.17
C SER A 182 5.35 -3.39 24.45
N ALA A 183 4.12 -3.55 24.94
CA ALA A 183 3.86 -4.40 26.10
C ALA A 183 4.17 -5.88 25.82
N ALA A 184 3.83 -6.39 24.63
CA ALA A 184 4.20 -7.75 24.22
C ALA A 184 5.72 -7.94 24.17
N GLU A 185 6.45 -6.96 23.63
CA GLU A 185 7.92 -6.95 23.60
C GLU A 185 8.51 -6.91 25.02
N THR A 186 7.97 -6.09 25.91
CA THR A 186 8.38 -6.03 27.34
C THR A 186 8.20 -7.37 28.05
N MET A 187 7.11 -8.09 27.76
CA MET A 187 6.91 -9.44 28.34
C MET A 187 8.02 -10.40 27.96
N LEU A 188 8.56 -10.31 26.73
CA LEU A 188 9.71 -11.13 26.32
C LEU A 188 11.00 -10.68 27.03
N VAL A 189 11.25 -9.37 27.12
CA VAL A 189 12.42 -8.80 27.82
C VAL A 189 12.46 -9.23 29.28
N ASP A 190 11.34 -9.16 29.97
CA ASP A 190 11.21 -9.47 31.42
C ASP A 190 11.09 -10.96 31.69
N GLY A 191 11.02 -11.80 30.66
CA GLY A 191 10.86 -13.25 30.81
C GLY A 191 9.45 -13.70 31.24
N HIS A 192 8.46 -12.84 31.13
CA HIS A 192 7.05 -13.18 31.35
C HIS A 192 6.47 -13.96 30.18
N ALA A 193 7.04 -13.82 28.99
CA ALA A 193 6.77 -14.64 27.82
C ALA A 193 8.07 -15.32 27.32
N ASP A 194 7.92 -16.46 26.67
CA ASP A 194 9.04 -17.24 26.10
C ASP A 194 9.26 -16.91 24.62
N ALA A 195 8.21 -16.37 23.97
CA ALA A 195 8.26 -15.79 22.62
C ALA A 195 7.22 -14.67 22.47
N THR A 196 7.39 -13.85 21.45
CA THR A 196 6.44 -12.78 21.10
C THR A 196 6.21 -12.73 19.60
N PHE A 197 4.96 -12.50 19.19
CA PHE A 197 4.66 -12.06 17.85
C PHE A 197 5.02 -10.58 17.67
N GLY A 198 5.51 -10.25 16.50
CA GLY A 198 5.88 -8.91 16.12
C GLY A 198 6.07 -8.80 14.62
N TRP A 199 6.86 -7.84 14.18
CA TRP A 199 7.15 -7.64 12.76
C TRP A 199 8.57 -7.11 12.53
N VAL A 200 9.09 -7.36 11.34
CA VAL A 200 10.34 -6.80 10.81
C VAL A 200 10.08 -6.16 9.46
N ARG A 201 10.90 -5.17 9.09
CA ARG A 201 10.87 -4.62 7.74
C ARG A 201 11.44 -5.65 6.76
N ALA A 202 11.00 -5.57 5.49
CA ALA A 202 11.47 -6.52 4.48
C ALA A 202 11.66 -5.83 3.12
N ALA A 203 12.70 -6.27 2.40
CA ALA A 203 13.01 -5.88 1.04
C ALA A 203 12.05 -6.54 0.03
N ALA A 204 12.14 -6.13 -1.24
CA ALA A 204 11.26 -6.62 -2.31
C ALA A 204 11.39 -8.13 -2.59
N ASP A 205 12.53 -8.72 -2.33
CA ASP A 205 12.80 -10.17 -2.40
C ASP A 205 12.29 -10.93 -1.17
N GLY A 206 11.69 -10.21 -0.19
CA GLY A 206 11.18 -10.76 1.06
C GLY A 206 12.24 -10.96 2.13
N GLN A 207 13.50 -10.58 1.90
CA GLN A 207 14.54 -10.68 2.93
C GLN A 207 14.24 -9.70 4.07
N PRO A 208 14.34 -10.15 5.34
CA PRO A 208 14.14 -9.29 6.50
C PRO A 208 15.27 -8.27 6.62
N LEU A 209 14.89 -7.03 6.97
CA LEU A 209 15.82 -5.95 7.28
C LEU A 209 15.77 -5.70 8.78
N LEU A 210 16.86 -5.98 9.47
CA LEU A 210 16.93 -5.95 10.92
C LEU A 210 17.01 -4.53 11.51
N SER A 211 17.14 -3.50 10.67
CA SER A 211 17.25 -2.10 11.05
C SER A 211 15.97 -1.47 11.60
N GLY A 212 14.91 -2.25 11.79
CA GLY A 212 13.63 -1.76 12.32
C GLY A 212 12.71 -2.89 12.76
N GLY A 213 11.55 -2.52 13.28
CA GLY A 213 10.57 -3.48 13.76
C GLY A 213 10.86 -4.02 15.17
N THR A 214 10.23 -5.13 15.50
CA THR A 214 10.26 -5.73 16.84
C THR A 214 11.66 -6.14 17.26
N GLN A 215 12.43 -6.78 16.38
CA GLN A 215 13.79 -7.21 16.70
C GLN A 215 14.67 -6.03 17.10
N ALA A 216 14.70 -4.96 16.32
CA ALA A 216 15.50 -3.78 16.62
C ALA A 216 15.09 -3.11 17.95
N ARG A 217 13.80 -3.11 18.30
CA ARG A 217 13.33 -2.58 19.59
C ARG A 217 13.73 -3.46 20.77
N LEU A 218 13.69 -4.78 20.61
CA LEU A 218 14.18 -5.73 21.62
C LEU A 218 15.70 -5.58 21.88
N GLU A 219 16.47 -5.37 20.81
CA GLU A 219 17.91 -5.10 20.91
C GLU A 219 18.17 -3.75 21.64
N ALA A 220 17.40 -2.71 21.29
CA ALA A 220 17.46 -1.41 21.97
C ALA A 220 17.04 -1.49 23.47
N ALA A 221 16.17 -2.45 23.80
CA ALA A 221 15.78 -2.76 25.19
C ALA A 221 16.82 -3.61 25.93
N GLY A 222 17.95 -3.92 25.31
CA GLY A 222 19.11 -4.58 25.95
C GLY A 222 19.20 -6.09 25.72
N LEU A 223 18.38 -6.68 24.87
CA LEU A 223 18.56 -8.09 24.47
C LEU A 223 19.69 -8.20 23.44
N SER A 224 20.60 -9.15 23.68
CA SER A 224 21.65 -9.44 22.71
C SER A 224 21.03 -9.98 21.39
N PRO A 225 21.49 -9.53 20.21
CA PRO A 225 21.07 -10.12 18.94
C PRO A 225 21.26 -11.64 18.90
N SER A 226 22.30 -12.17 19.55
CA SER A 226 22.56 -13.61 19.64
C SER A 226 21.60 -14.38 20.53
N ALA A 227 20.86 -13.69 21.41
CA ALA A 227 19.83 -14.27 22.25
C ALA A 227 18.45 -14.30 21.54
N LEU A 228 18.27 -13.53 20.47
CA LEU A 228 17.03 -13.46 19.70
C LEU A 228 17.06 -14.43 18.53
N GLN A 229 16.00 -15.20 18.37
CA GLN A 229 15.83 -16.14 17.27
C GLN A 229 14.44 -16.00 16.65
N VAL A 230 14.39 -15.89 15.33
CA VAL A 230 13.14 -15.95 14.56
C VAL A 230 12.75 -17.41 14.38
N VAL A 231 11.62 -17.81 14.94
CA VAL A 231 11.06 -19.17 14.89
C VAL A 231 10.16 -19.35 13.68
N TRP A 232 9.47 -18.29 13.28
CA TRP A 232 8.55 -18.27 12.15
C TRP A 232 8.48 -16.87 11.55
N MET A 233 8.16 -16.80 10.25
CA MET A 233 8.05 -15.55 9.51
C MET A 233 6.97 -15.66 8.43
N SER A 234 6.13 -14.64 8.34
CA SER A 234 5.04 -14.56 7.36
C SER A 234 5.50 -14.24 5.94
N SER A 235 4.57 -14.25 5.00
CA SER A 235 4.69 -13.60 3.69
C SER A 235 4.88 -12.09 3.84
N LEU A 236 5.36 -11.43 2.76
CA LEU A 236 5.51 -9.98 2.72
C LEU A 236 4.15 -9.29 2.67
N LEU A 237 3.89 -8.39 3.61
CA LEU A 237 2.83 -7.40 3.54
C LEU A 237 3.44 -6.07 3.08
N ARG A 238 3.15 -5.67 1.85
CA ARG A 238 3.66 -4.41 1.29
C ARG A 238 3.11 -3.18 1.99
N TYR A 239 3.85 -2.07 1.92
CA TYR A 239 3.35 -0.75 2.31
C TYR A 239 2.14 -0.35 1.46
N GLY A 240 1.31 0.54 1.99
CA GLY A 240 0.10 0.97 1.33
C GLY A 240 0.35 1.67 -0.01
N PRO A 241 -0.47 1.41 -1.03
CA PRO A 241 -0.28 2.01 -2.33
C PRO A 241 -0.95 3.37 -2.46
N HIS A 242 -0.41 4.16 -3.37
CA HIS A 242 -1.11 5.21 -4.06
C HIS A 242 -1.90 4.54 -5.21
N ALA A 243 -3.22 4.63 -5.17
CA ALA A 243 -4.10 3.90 -6.08
C ALA A 243 -5.04 4.84 -6.85
N VAL A 244 -5.40 4.44 -8.05
CA VAL A 244 -6.34 5.15 -8.93
C VAL A 244 -7.55 4.29 -9.23
N ARG A 245 -8.58 4.90 -9.78
CA ARG A 245 -9.69 4.16 -10.39
C ARG A 245 -9.19 3.33 -11.58
N SER A 246 -9.75 2.13 -11.74
CA SER A 246 -9.36 1.21 -12.83
C SER A 246 -9.77 1.70 -14.22
N ASP A 247 -10.73 2.62 -14.30
CA ASP A 247 -11.18 3.27 -15.53
C ASP A 247 -10.48 4.62 -15.83
N LEU A 248 -9.50 5.03 -15.01
CA LEU A 248 -8.73 6.24 -15.27
C LEU A 248 -7.98 6.15 -16.60
N ASP A 249 -7.99 7.23 -17.37
CA ASP A 249 -7.31 7.31 -18.66
C ASP A 249 -5.83 6.89 -18.57
N PRO A 250 -5.31 6.08 -19.52
CA PRO A 250 -3.94 5.59 -19.49
C PRO A 250 -2.88 6.70 -19.47
N GLU A 251 -3.13 7.86 -20.11
CA GLU A 251 -2.19 8.98 -20.11
C GLU A 251 -2.15 9.66 -18.72
N ALA A 252 -3.30 9.80 -18.05
CA ALA A 252 -3.35 10.27 -16.66
C ALA A 252 -2.55 9.35 -15.73
N ARG A 253 -2.73 8.03 -15.84
CA ARG A 253 -1.95 7.04 -15.08
C ARG A 253 -0.46 7.16 -15.35
N ARG A 254 -0.08 7.24 -16.62
CA ARG A 254 1.33 7.39 -17.02
C ARG A 254 1.95 8.65 -16.39
N ARG A 255 1.27 9.79 -16.47
CA ARG A 255 1.73 11.07 -15.89
C ARG A 255 1.91 10.97 -14.39
N LEU A 256 0.92 10.41 -13.68
CA LEU A 256 0.99 10.18 -12.23
C LEU A 256 2.16 9.27 -11.87
N THR A 257 2.32 8.15 -12.58
CA THR A 257 3.41 7.21 -12.31
C THR A 257 4.77 7.88 -12.50
N VAL A 258 4.98 8.60 -13.61
CA VAL A 258 6.24 9.31 -13.87
C VAL A 258 6.50 10.39 -12.83
N PHE A 259 5.47 11.18 -12.47
CA PHE A 259 5.58 12.21 -11.44
C PHE A 259 5.99 11.60 -10.09
N LEU A 260 5.27 10.58 -9.62
CA LEU A 260 5.48 9.98 -8.31
C LEU A 260 6.83 9.26 -8.22
N THR A 261 7.21 8.47 -9.21
CA THR A 261 8.49 7.73 -9.19
C THR A 261 9.72 8.63 -9.24
N ASN A 262 9.60 9.84 -9.81
CA ASN A 262 10.68 10.81 -9.84
C ASN A 262 10.65 11.81 -8.66
N LEU A 263 9.57 11.83 -7.86
CA LEU A 263 9.31 12.88 -6.88
C LEU A 263 10.44 13.05 -5.87
N LYS A 264 10.94 11.93 -5.31
CA LYS A 264 12.01 11.96 -4.29
C LYS A 264 13.32 12.53 -4.85
N SER A 265 13.66 12.22 -6.08
CA SER A 265 14.90 12.67 -6.72
C SER A 265 14.83 14.12 -7.24
N THR A 266 13.64 14.58 -7.64
CA THR A 266 13.46 15.92 -8.24
C THR A 266 13.03 16.97 -7.24
N THR A 267 12.22 16.60 -6.25
CA THR A 267 11.63 17.52 -5.27
C THR A 267 11.47 16.80 -3.91
N PRO A 268 12.59 16.52 -3.20
CA PRO A 268 12.57 15.72 -1.96
C PRO A 268 11.64 16.30 -0.89
N ASP A 269 11.60 17.63 -0.72
CA ASP A 269 10.73 18.28 0.28
C ASP A 269 9.25 18.02 -0.02
N LEU A 270 8.86 17.99 -1.30
CA LEU A 270 7.50 17.67 -1.71
C LEU A 270 7.17 16.20 -1.48
N TYR A 271 8.15 15.32 -1.72
CA TYR A 271 8.02 13.91 -1.41
C TYR A 271 7.76 13.71 0.08
N ASP A 272 8.55 14.35 0.94
CA ASP A 272 8.45 14.23 2.41
C ASP A 272 7.13 14.80 2.96
N LEU A 273 6.48 15.75 2.25
CA LEU A 273 5.12 16.22 2.55
C LEU A 273 4.06 15.20 2.16
N LEU A 274 4.26 14.46 1.06
CA LEU A 274 3.31 13.48 0.56
C LEU A 274 3.45 12.13 1.29
N GLU A 275 4.69 11.76 1.64
CA GLU A 275 5.05 10.49 2.27
C GLU A 275 6.08 10.72 3.39
N SER A 276 5.56 11.00 4.59
CA SER A 276 6.40 11.34 5.76
C SER A 276 7.01 10.12 6.48
N LYS A 277 6.52 8.90 6.16
CA LYS A 277 6.88 7.68 6.90
C LYS A 277 8.00 6.88 6.24
N HIS A 278 8.13 6.97 4.92
CA HIS A 278 9.07 6.17 4.13
C HIS A 278 9.92 7.08 3.24
N SER A 279 11.22 7.06 3.42
CA SER A 279 12.11 8.10 2.86
C SER A 279 12.86 7.73 1.58
N GLY A 280 12.61 6.53 1.01
CA GLY A 280 13.36 6.01 -0.14
C GLY A 280 12.75 6.29 -1.52
N GLY A 281 11.60 6.98 -1.57
CA GLY A 281 10.90 7.25 -2.84
C GLY A 281 9.76 6.27 -3.11
N PHE A 282 9.29 6.24 -4.36
CA PHE A 282 8.20 5.36 -4.80
C PHE A 282 8.67 4.35 -5.84
N LEU A 283 8.18 3.12 -5.73
CA LEU A 283 8.29 2.07 -6.73
C LEU A 283 6.92 1.73 -7.32
N THR A 284 6.89 1.36 -8.60
CA THR A 284 5.67 0.84 -9.23
C THR A 284 5.26 -0.49 -8.62
N VAL A 285 3.96 -0.69 -8.46
CA VAL A 285 3.37 -1.90 -7.88
C VAL A 285 2.20 -2.39 -8.72
N ALA A 286 1.84 -3.67 -8.54
CA ALA A 286 0.76 -4.33 -9.26
C ALA A 286 -0.25 -4.95 -8.27
N PRO A 287 -1.49 -5.25 -8.69
CA PRO A 287 -2.51 -5.85 -7.83
C PRO A 287 -2.06 -7.14 -7.11
N LYS A 288 -1.22 -7.96 -7.75
CA LYS A 288 -0.65 -9.20 -7.18
C LYS A 288 0.24 -8.95 -5.94
N ASP A 289 0.85 -7.77 -5.83
CA ASP A 289 1.72 -7.40 -4.73
C ASP A 289 0.95 -7.21 -3.41
N TYR A 290 -0.37 -7.15 -3.48
CA TYR A 290 -1.30 -6.99 -2.34
C TYR A 290 -2.10 -8.25 -2.01
N ALA A 291 -1.68 -9.43 -2.49
CA ALA A 291 -2.36 -10.70 -2.23
C ALA A 291 -2.46 -11.00 -0.71
N THR A 292 -1.39 -10.73 0.04
CA THR A 292 -1.35 -10.87 1.51
C THR A 292 -2.37 -9.95 2.19
N ALA A 293 -2.44 -8.67 1.80
CA ALA A 293 -3.42 -7.73 2.35
C ALA A 293 -4.87 -8.16 2.03
N GLN A 294 -5.12 -8.68 0.82
CA GLN A 294 -6.43 -9.21 0.45
C GLN A 294 -6.81 -10.45 1.27
N ALA A 295 -5.84 -11.32 1.60
CA ALA A 295 -6.08 -12.48 2.45
C ALA A 295 -6.49 -12.06 3.86
N ILE A 296 -5.80 -11.06 4.45
CA ILE A 296 -6.17 -10.49 5.77
C ILE A 296 -7.60 -9.95 5.75
N VAL A 297 -7.96 -9.16 4.74
CA VAL A 297 -9.31 -8.56 4.64
C VAL A 297 -10.39 -9.64 4.51
N ARG A 298 -10.13 -10.71 3.74
CA ARG A 298 -11.07 -11.83 3.65
C ARG A 298 -11.30 -12.52 4.99
N LEU A 299 -10.24 -12.75 5.78
CA LEU A 299 -10.35 -13.33 7.12
C LEU A 299 -11.24 -12.47 8.02
N VAL A 300 -10.92 -11.19 8.15
CA VAL A 300 -11.68 -10.25 9.01
C VAL A 300 -13.14 -10.15 8.57
N SER A 301 -13.41 -10.15 7.26
CA SER A 301 -14.78 -10.11 6.75
C SER A 301 -15.57 -11.39 7.04
N ALA A 302 -14.92 -12.55 7.06
CA ALA A 302 -15.55 -13.82 7.37
C ALA A 302 -15.94 -13.92 8.86
N ASP A 303 -15.13 -13.38 9.75
CA ASP A 303 -15.39 -13.37 11.20
C ASP A 303 -16.46 -12.35 11.58
N GLY A 304 -16.47 -11.17 10.97
CA GLY A 304 -17.52 -10.15 11.18
C GLY A 304 -18.92 -10.60 10.73
N GLY A 305 -19.02 -11.60 9.87
CA GLY A 305 -20.31 -12.21 9.45
C GLY A 305 -20.82 -13.31 10.39
N ARG A 306 -20.04 -13.71 11.41
CA ARG A 306 -20.43 -14.74 12.40
C ARG A 306 -20.94 -14.18 13.72
N GLN A 307 -20.93 -12.86 13.90
CA GLN A 307 -21.50 -12.14 15.04
C GLN A 307 -22.88 -11.58 14.66
#